data_681e61b1472b959b51f81a0a525df5c9
#
_entry.id   681e61b1472b959b51f81a0a525df5c9
#
_cell.length_a   1.000
_cell.length_b   1.000
_cell.length_c   1.000
_cell.angle_alpha   90.00
_cell.angle_beta   90.00
_cell.angle_gamma   90.00
#
_symmetry.space_group_name_H-M   'P 1'
#
loop_
_entity.id
_entity.type
_entity.pdbx_description
1 polymer ?
#
loop_
_entity_poly.entity_id
_entity_poly.type
_entity_poly.pdbx_seq_one_letter_code
_entity_poly.pdbx_strand_id
1 'polypeptide(L)'
;MADPSEQPATAEETVRYANSNVKMRGAYLEGEMHGDWAWYRTDGSVMRTGQFDRGRQVGTWRTHDRSGRVVKETGFGEPAK
;
A
#
# COMPACT_ATOMS: atom_id res chain seq x y z
N MET A 1 -6.79 28.88 11.25
CA MET A 1 -5.58 28.74 10.48
C MET A 1 -5.36 27.29 10.09
N ALA A 2 -5.15 27.08 8.83
CA ALA A 2 -4.91 25.71 8.37
C ALA A 2 -3.43 25.40 8.52
N ASP A 3 -3.08 24.53 9.42
CA ASP A 3 -1.73 24.03 9.46
C ASP A 3 -1.75 22.58 8.95
N PRO A 4 -0.59 21.99 8.77
CA PRO A 4 -0.55 20.62 8.22
C PRO A 4 -1.35 19.62 9.04
N SER A 5 -1.53 19.88 10.33
CA SER A 5 -2.26 18.95 11.17
C SER A 5 -3.76 19.01 10.96
N GLU A 6 -4.24 20.02 10.24
CA GLU A 6 -5.67 20.09 9.95
C GLU A 6 -6.10 19.21 8.80
N GLN A 7 -5.15 18.75 8.01
CA GLN A 7 -5.49 17.77 6.99
C GLN A 7 -5.73 16.44 7.68
N PRO A 8 -6.68 15.63 7.15
CA PRO A 8 -6.87 14.31 7.72
C PRO A 8 -5.54 13.57 7.73
N ALA A 9 -5.10 13.21 8.90
CA ALA A 9 -3.85 12.48 9.02
C ALA A 9 -4.07 11.04 8.63
N THR A 10 -3.15 10.48 7.89
CA THR A 10 -3.15 9.05 7.64
C THR A 10 -2.53 8.36 8.84
N ALA A 11 -3.06 7.21 9.18
CA ALA A 11 -2.51 6.36 10.22
C ALA A 11 -1.74 5.23 9.55
N GLU A 12 -0.43 5.21 9.77
CA GLU A 12 0.40 4.18 9.15
C GLU A 12 0.18 2.83 9.81
N GLU A 13 0.21 1.81 8.99
CA GLU A 13 0.02 0.44 9.44
C GLU A 13 1.16 -0.42 8.94
N THR A 14 1.76 -1.20 9.83
CA THR A 14 2.77 -2.19 9.47
C THR A 14 2.42 -3.48 10.19
N VAL A 15 2.18 -4.53 9.42
CA VAL A 15 1.90 -5.85 9.97
C VAL A 15 3.10 -6.73 9.66
N ARG A 16 3.51 -7.54 10.63
CA ARG A 16 4.69 -8.38 10.49
C ARG A 16 4.34 -9.84 10.62
N TYR A 17 5.12 -10.66 9.94
CA TYR A 17 5.06 -12.10 10.14
C TYR A 17 5.68 -12.46 11.48
N ALA A 18 5.52 -13.71 11.89
CA ALA A 18 6.08 -14.18 13.15
C ALA A 18 7.61 -14.05 13.18
N ASN A 19 8.28 -14.07 12.03
CA ASN A 19 9.73 -13.94 11.95
C ASN A 19 10.18 -12.48 11.95
N SER A 20 9.26 -11.54 12.20
CA SER A 20 9.51 -10.09 12.27
C SER A 20 9.65 -9.40 10.91
N ASN A 21 9.66 -10.14 9.81
CA ASN A 21 9.65 -9.50 8.49
C ASN A 21 8.30 -8.84 8.24
N VAL A 22 8.30 -7.75 7.51
CA VAL A 22 7.06 -7.04 7.21
C VAL A 22 6.19 -7.90 6.30
N LYS A 23 4.92 -8.03 6.66
CA LYS A 23 3.92 -8.73 5.88
C LYS A 23 3.18 -7.78 4.96
N MET A 24 2.79 -6.63 5.49
CA MET A 24 2.18 -5.59 4.68
C MET A 24 2.41 -4.24 5.34
N ARG A 25 2.32 -3.20 4.53
CA ARG A 25 2.57 -1.85 4.97
C ARG A 25 1.71 -0.90 4.15
N GLY A 26 1.11 0.06 4.81
CA GLY A 26 0.30 1.06 4.13
C GLY A 26 -0.20 2.09 5.12
N ALA A 27 -1.29 2.74 4.78
CA ALA A 27 -1.87 3.76 5.64
C ALA A 27 -3.39 3.74 5.49
N TYR A 28 -4.05 4.25 6.52
CA TYR A 28 -5.49 4.43 6.53
C TYR A 28 -5.81 5.90 6.61
N LEU A 29 -6.81 6.32 5.87
CA LEU A 29 -7.37 7.65 5.97
C LEU A 29 -8.80 7.49 6.45
N GLU A 30 -9.07 7.98 7.65
CA GLU A 30 -10.40 7.90 8.24
C GLU A 30 -10.94 6.46 8.20
N GLY A 31 -10.08 5.51 8.52
CA GLY A 31 -10.45 4.11 8.61
C GLY A 31 -10.44 3.34 7.30
N GLU A 32 -10.11 3.99 6.19
CA GLU A 32 -10.07 3.34 4.88
C GLU A 32 -8.64 3.26 4.38
N MET A 33 -8.30 2.17 3.69
CA MET A 33 -6.99 2.03 3.08
C MET A 33 -6.79 3.17 2.09
N HIS A 34 -5.62 3.81 2.16
CA HIS A 34 -5.36 4.99 1.35
C HIS A 34 -3.87 5.12 1.07
N GLY A 35 -3.52 5.60 -0.13
CA GLY A 35 -2.14 5.81 -0.50
C GLY A 35 -1.45 4.54 -0.94
N ASP A 36 -0.14 4.53 -0.83
CA ASP A 36 0.67 3.42 -1.29
C ASP A 36 0.59 2.26 -0.32
N TRP A 37 0.42 1.05 -0.86
CA TRP A 37 0.40 -0.17 -0.08
C TRP A 37 1.35 -1.19 -0.69
N ALA A 38 1.93 -2.01 0.18
CA ALA A 38 2.85 -3.06 -0.27
C ALA A 38 2.62 -4.31 0.58
N TRP A 39 2.71 -5.45 -0.06
CA TRP A 39 2.64 -6.76 0.60
C TRP A 39 3.93 -7.51 0.32
N TYR A 40 4.40 -8.23 1.33
CA TYR A 40 5.70 -8.91 1.28
C TYR A 40 5.52 -10.37 1.58
N ARG A 41 6.49 -11.17 1.13
CA ARG A 41 6.54 -12.59 1.47
C ARG A 41 7.27 -12.77 2.80
N THR A 42 7.17 -13.97 3.35
CA THR A 42 7.83 -14.26 4.62
C THR A 42 9.36 -14.09 4.55
N ASP A 43 9.93 -14.20 3.37
CA ASP A 43 11.37 -14.03 3.19
C ASP A 43 11.77 -12.56 3.04
N GLY A 44 10.82 -11.65 3.11
CA GLY A 44 11.09 -10.22 3.01
C GLY A 44 11.01 -9.66 1.60
N SER A 45 10.88 -10.49 0.58
CA SER A 45 10.76 -9.99 -0.79
C SER A 45 9.38 -9.39 -1.02
N VAL A 46 9.34 -8.33 -1.84
CA VAL A 46 8.06 -7.70 -2.14
C VAL A 46 7.25 -8.62 -3.04
N MET A 47 5.97 -8.76 -2.69
CA MET A 47 5.06 -9.60 -3.45
C MET A 47 4.20 -8.75 -4.37
N ARG A 48 3.64 -7.67 -3.83
CA ARG A 48 2.65 -6.89 -4.55
C ARG A 48 2.67 -5.44 -4.05
N THR A 49 2.47 -4.50 -4.96
CA THR A 49 2.36 -3.10 -4.60
C THR A 49 1.17 -2.49 -5.33
N GLY A 50 0.59 -1.47 -4.72
CA GLY A 50 -0.54 -0.78 -5.32
C GLY A 50 -0.89 0.46 -4.56
N GLN A 51 -2.02 1.04 -4.94
CA GLN A 51 -2.51 2.26 -4.31
C GLN A 51 -4.00 2.15 -4.07
N PHE A 52 -4.44 2.78 -2.99
CA PHE A 52 -5.85 2.91 -2.68
C PHE A 52 -6.24 4.36 -2.62
N ASP A 53 -7.48 4.64 -2.98
CA ASP A 53 -8.10 5.94 -2.78
C ASP A 53 -9.37 5.67 -1.98
N ARG A 54 -9.27 5.87 -0.66
CA ARG A 54 -10.38 5.68 0.28
C ARG A 54 -11.02 4.31 0.13
N GLY A 55 -10.19 3.28 0.16
CA GLY A 55 -10.63 1.89 0.12
C GLY A 55 -10.77 1.31 -1.27
N ARG A 56 -10.60 2.12 -2.31
CA ARG A 56 -10.77 1.68 -3.69
C ARG A 56 -9.40 1.53 -4.35
N GLN A 57 -9.19 0.45 -5.08
CA GLN A 57 -7.95 0.24 -5.81
C GLN A 57 -7.86 1.24 -6.96
N VAL A 58 -6.72 1.93 -7.04
CA VAL A 58 -6.46 2.90 -8.11
C VAL A 58 -5.02 2.74 -8.58
N GLY A 59 -4.69 3.37 -9.69
CA GLY A 59 -3.33 3.37 -10.20
C GLY A 59 -2.93 2.03 -10.77
N THR A 60 -1.63 1.80 -10.80
CA THR A 60 -1.08 0.57 -11.36
C THR A 60 -0.68 -0.36 -10.22
N TRP A 61 -1.21 -1.56 -10.24
CA TRP A 61 -0.87 -2.60 -9.28
C TRP A 61 0.11 -3.56 -9.91
N ARG A 62 1.14 -3.93 -9.17
CA ARG A 62 2.21 -4.78 -9.68
C ARG A 62 2.42 -5.96 -8.76
N THR A 63 2.62 -7.13 -9.39
CA THR A 63 3.03 -8.33 -8.68
C THR A 63 4.47 -8.62 -9.06
N HIS A 64 5.29 -8.95 -8.07
CA HIS A 64 6.72 -9.18 -8.24
C HIS A 64 7.05 -10.62 -7.91
N ASP A 65 8.05 -11.17 -8.62
CA ASP A 65 8.59 -12.46 -8.22
C ASP A 65 9.65 -12.25 -7.14
N ARG A 66 10.26 -13.33 -6.68
CA ARG A 66 11.20 -13.23 -5.56
C ARG A 66 12.49 -12.52 -5.92
N SER A 67 12.78 -12.38 -7.21
CA SER A 67 13.94 -11.62 -7.65
C SER A 67 13.65 -10.13 -7.71
N GLY A 68 12.39 -9.74 -7.49
CA GLY A 68 11.99 -8.34 -7.58
C GLY A 68 11.48 -7.92 -8.93
N ARG A 69 11.41 -8.86 -9.89
CA ARG A 69 10.95 -8.53 -11.23
C ARG A 69 9.43 -8.49 -11.28
N VAL A 70 8.88 -7.49 -11.99
CA VAL A 70 7.45 -7.38 -12.17
C VAL A 70 6.98 -8.46 -13.13
N VAL A 71 6.04 -9.30 -12.69
CA VAL A 71 5.51 -10.38 -13.49
C VAL A 71 4.06 -10.15 -13.89
N LYS A 72 3.41 -9.13 -13.31
CA LYS A 72 2.04 -8.81 -13.64
C LYS A 72 1.77 -7.34 -13.30
N GLU A 73 1.06 -6.66 -14.19
CA GLU A 73 0.58 -5.31 -13.93
C GLU A 73 -0.89 -5.22 -14.23
N THR A 74 -1.62 -4.52 -13.39
CA THR A 74 -3.05 -4.28 -13.59
C THR A 74 -3.33 -2.81 -13.33
N GLY A 75 -4.00 -2.16 -14.27
CA GLY A 75 -4.40 -0.77 -14.11
C GLY A 75 -5.81 -0.66 -13.60
N PHE A 76 -6.03 0.21 -12.60
CA PHE A 76 -7.34 0.43 -12.00
C PHE A 76 -7.86 1.84 -12.21
N GLY A 77 -7.15 2.63 -13.02
CA GLY A 77 -7.59 3.99 -13.28
C GLY A 77 -6.98 4.98 -12.32
N GLU A 78 -7.36 6.23 -12.51
CA GLU A 78 -6.76 7.32 -11.75
C GLU A 78 -7.45 7.49 -10.41
N PRO A 79 -6.73 8.01 -9.40
CA PRO A 79 -7.36 8.38 -8.15
C PRO A 79 -8.43 9.45 -8.38
N ALA A 80 -9.44 9.47 -7.52
CA ALA A 80 -10.47 10.49 -7.57
C ALA A 80 -9.86 11.85 -7.28
N LYS A 81 -10.38 12.87 -7.93
CA LYS A 81 -9.88 14.23 -7.77
C LYS A 81 -10.70 15.03 -6.83
#